data_8794a4f3ef13af8b9dddcf07f7b20fe5
#
_entry.id   8794a4f3ef13af8b9dddcf07f7b20fe5
#
_cell.length_a   1.000
_cell.length_b   1.000
_cell.length_c   1.000
_cell.angle_alpha   90.00
_cell.angle_beta   90.00
_cell.angle_gamma   90.00
#
_symmetry.space_group_name_H-M   'P 1'
#
loop_
_entity.id
_entity.type
_entity.pdbx_description
1 polymer ?
#
loop_
_entity_poly.entity_id
_entity_poly.type
_entity_poly.pdbx_seq_one_letter_code
_entity_poly.pdbx_strand_id
1 'polypeptide(L)'
;MTIRSQILQRLTTTSGHGIEDAALSLLALRNSGADPHALLGAQHRSGAWSALPNIEPLSGFHTALALLAIRPFPTASVRHAADRGFEWLSELRGLESHWLWQWKFRLFDKQVRFDPSKSGWPWVPATVSWVAPTAFSILAFRVWRRKSSRTGPAIAMLLDRACPQGGWNAGNSVVFGVELDPHPDFTAMALLALRNGSPGHEVLLRRSLDYLGTRLEESSSPYSLAWAVMALSAHGHQGVDHLKNSLERCAAAKLDNLPHRVLALVALALEDVPYRFEEPSR
;
A
#
# COMPACT_ATOMS: atom_id res chain seq x y z
N MET A 1 0.46 30.35 -4.42
CA MET A 1 1.01 29.00 -4.70
C MET A 1 0.27 28.02 -3.84
N THR A 2 -0.28 26.93 -4.40
CA THR A 2 -1.00 25.90 -3.64
C THR A 2 -0.04 25.12 -2.74
N ILE A 3 -0.54 24.51 -1.66
CA ILE A 3 0.29 23.64 -0.79
C ILE A 3 0.91 22.49 -1.59
N ARG A 4 0.17 21.91 -2.53
CA ARG A 4 0.70 20.86 -3.43
C ARG A 4 1.88 21.36 -4.26
N SER A 5 1.83 22.57 -4.83
CA SER A 5 2.95 23.13 -5.60
C SER A 5 4.20 23.33 -4.75
N GLN A 6 4.05 23.78 -3.50
CA GLN A 6 5.16 23.91 -2.55
C GLN A 6 5.79 22.56 -2.22
N ILE A 7 4.95 21.53 -2.00
CA ILE A 7 5.40 20.18 -1.74
C ILE A 7 6.19 19.62 -2.94
N LEU A 8 5.65 19.75 -4.17
CA LEU A 8 6.35 19.27 -5.37
C LEU A 8 7.70 19.94 -5.56
N GLN A 9 7.79 21.26 -5.36
CA GLN A 9 9.06 21.98 -5.39
C GLN A 9 10.04 21.44 -4.34
N ARG A 10 9.58 21.15 -3.12
CA ARG A 10 10.42 20.60 -2.06
C ARG A 10 10.91 19.19 -2.41
N LEU A 11 10.05 18.34 -2.98
CA LEU A 11 10.44 17.00 -3.42
C LEU A 11 11.52 16.99 -4.52
N THR A 12 11.61 18.05 -5.33
CA THR A 12 12.68 18.19 -6.33
C THR A 12 14.02 18.68 -5.74
N THR A 13 14.00 19.33 -4.59
CA THR A 13 15.19 19.94 -3.96
C THR A 13 15.76 19.11 -2.81
N THR A 14 15.02 18.14 -2.31
CA THR A 14 15.43 17.25 -1.21
C THR A 14 15.37 15.80 -1.65
N SER A 15 16.14 14.94 -1.02
CA SER A 15 16.13 13.48 -1.26
C SER A 15 15.71 12.73 -0.02
N GLY A 16 14.92 11.68 -0.20
CA GLY A 16 14.65 10.70 0.85
C GLY A 16 15.74 9.63 0.92
N HIS A 17 15.78 8.88 2.01
CA HIS A 17 16.83 7.91 2.27
C HIS A 17 16.45 6.45 1.99
N GLY A 18 15.17 6.16 1.78
CA GLY A 18 14.67 4.81 1.63
C GLY A 18 13.96 4.56 0.30
N ILE A 19 13.70 3.30 0.00
CA ILE A 19 12.96 2.89 -1.20
C ILE A 19 11.52 3.41 -1.18
N GLU A 20 10.87 3.50 0.00
CA GLU A 20 9.54 4.10 0.13
C GLU A 20 9.57 5.59 -0.25
N ASP A 21 10.54 6.34 0.26
CA ASP A 21 10.70 7.76 -0.09
C ASP A 21 10.91 7.94 -1.60
N ALA A 22 11.83 7.17 -2.19
CA ALA A 22 12.15 7.24 -3.61
C ALA A 22 10.95 6.86 -4.49
N ALA A 23 10.26 5.79 -4.16
CA ALA A 23 9.12 5.28 -4.93
C ALA A 23 7.92 6.25 -4.88
N LEU A 24 7.56 6.76 -3.71
CA LEU A 24 6.45 7.70 -3.58
C LEU A 24 6.77 9.05 -4.23
N SER A 25 8.01 9.52 -4.11
CA SER A 25 8.44 10.76 -4.79
C SER A 25 8.45 10.61 -6.31
N LEU A 26 8.90 9.47 -6.83
CA LEU A 26 8.85 9.16 -8.26
C LEU A 26 7.40 9.19 -8.79
N LEU A 27 6.45 8.63 -8.03
CA LEU A 27 5.03 8.70 -8.36
C LEU A 27 4.49 10.14 -8.32
N ALA A 28 4.82 10.92 -7.29
CA ALA A 28 4.36 12.29 -7.14
C ALA A 28 4.90 13.20 -8.24
N LEU A 29 6.13 12.97 -8.69
CA LEU A 29 6.83 13.76 -9.70
C LEU A 29 6.73 13.17 -11.13
N ARG A 30 5.96 12.10 -11.35
CA ARG A 30 5.89 11.36 -12.63
C ARG A 30 5.57 12.22 -13.86
N ASN A 31 4.85 13.32 -13.67
CA ASN A 31 4.49 14.27 -14.72
C ASN A 31 5.44 15.48 -14.78
N SER A 32 6.53 15.49 -14.03
CA SER A 32 7.46 16.61 -13.88
C SER A 32 8.90 16.26 -14.27
N GLY A 33 9.08 15.27 -15.17
CA GLY A 33 10.40 14.88 -15.67
C GLY A 33 11.19 14.00 -14.67
N ALA A 34 10.54 13.33 -13.74
CA ALA A 34 11.22 12.41 -12.82
C ALA A 34 11.84 11.21 -13.57
N ASP A 35 12.95 10.70 -13.05
CA ASP A 35 13.69 9.58 -13.63
C ASP A 35 13.70 8.38 -12.66
N PRO A 36 13.32 7.17 -13.11
CA PRO A 36 13.34 5.96 -12.30
C PRO A 36 14.74 5.40 -12.02
N HIS A 37 15.82 5.99 -12.57
CA HIS A 37 17.18 5.45 -12.55
C HIS A 37 17.67 5.08 -11.14
N ALA A 38 17.46 5.95 -10.16
CA ALA A 38 17.87 5.69 -8.78
C ALA A 38 17.15 4.46 -8.19
N LEU A 39 15.86 4.31 -8.46
CA LEU A 39 15.07 3.17 -8.00
C LEU A 39 15.45 1.87 -8.73
N LEU A 40 15.77 1.95 -10.02
CA LEU A 40 16.28 0.82 -10.80
C LEU A 40 17.67 0.38 -10.30
N GLY A 41 18.55 1.32 -9.99
CA GLY A 41 19.88 1.04 -9.44
C GLY A 41 19.87 0.44 -8.03
N ALA A 42 18.78 0.66 -7.29
CA ALA A 42 18.59 0.09 -5.95
C ALA A 42 17.97 -1.33 -5.98
N GLN A 43 17.65 -1.88 -7.16
CA GLN A 43 17.12 -3.23 -7.26
C GLN A 43 18.19 -4.27 -6.94
N HIS A 44 17.92 -5.15 -5.97
CA HIS A 44 18.80 -6.26 -5.66
C HIS A 44 18.93 -7.25 -6.83
N ARG A 45 20.05 -7.98 -6.90
CA ARG A 45 20.30 -9.00 -7.95
C ARG A 45 19.20 -10.07 -8.07
N SER A 46 18.46 -10.35 -7.00
CA SER A 46 17.31 -11.27 -7.03
C SER A 46 16.05 -10.68 -7.64
N GLY A 47 16.03 -9.40 -7.99
CA GLY A 47 14.85 -8.69 -8.51
C GLY A 47 14.03 -7.94 -7.47
N ALA A 48 14.28 -8.13 -6.18
CA ALA A 48 13.56 -7.46 -5.10
C ALA A 48 14.12 -6.07 -4.76
N TRP A 49 13.35 -5.35 -3.93
CA TRP A 49 13.80 -4.17 -3.20
C TRP A 49 13.66 -4.38 -1.69
N SER A 50 14.54 -3.76 -0.94
CA SER A 50 14.54 -3.70 0.53
C SER A 50 14.03 -2.33 1.01
N ALA A 51 14.00 -2.08 2.30
CA ALA A 51 13.64 -0.76 2.83
C ALA A 51 14.69 0.32 2.51
N LEU A 52 15.96 -0.06 2.54
CA LEU A 52 17.10 0.79 2.19
C LEU A 52 17.88 0.14 1.04
N PRO A 53 18.47 0.92 0.12
CA PRO A 53 19.24 0.38 -1.00
C PRO A 53 20.33 -0.58 -0.53
N ASN A 54 20.38 -1.77 -1.15
CA ASN A 54 21.40 -2.80 -0.92
C ASN A 54 21.53 -3.32 0.53
N ILE A 55 20.51 -3.15 1.36
CA ILE A 55 20.48 -3.63 2.75
C ILE A 55 19.36 -4.66 2.90
N GLU A 56 19.69 -5.86 3.40
CA GLU A 56 18.69 -6.88 3.73
C GLU A 56 17.98 -6.56 5.06
N PRO A 57 16.77 -7.09 5.27
CA PRO A 57 16.08 -8.08 4.45
C PRO A 57 15.33 -7.47 3.26
N LEU A 58 15.22 -8.27 2.18
CA LEU A 58 14.39 -7.95 1.01
C LEU A 58 12.91 -7.96 1.40
N SER A 59 12.13 -7.05 0.82
CA SER A 59 10.77 -6.77 1.31
C SER A 59 9.71 -6.90 0.22
N GLY A 60 8.63 -7.65 0.53
CA GLY A 60 7.46 -7.76 -0.33
C GLY A 60 6.78 -6.41 -0.58
N PHE A 61 6.64 -5.60 0.47
CA PHE A 61 6.04 -4.27 0.38
C PHE A 61 6.85 -3.32 -0.52
N HIS A 62 8.16 -3.18 -0.24
CA HIS A 62 9.01 -2.27 -1.00
C HIS A 62 9.19 -2.71 -2.46
N THR A 63 9.22 -4.03 -2.71
CA THR A 63 9.23 -4.56 -4.08
C THR A 63 7.95 -4.21 -4.83
N ALA A 64 6.79 -4.42 -4.21
CA ALA A 64 5.51 -4.08 -4.82
C ALA A 64 5.36 -2.56 -5.05
N LEU A 65 5.76 -1.73 -4.08
CA LEU A 65 5.73 -0.27 -4.21
C LEU A 65 6.69 0.24 -5.29
N ALA A 66 7.91 -0.30 -5.38
CA ALA A 66 8.86 0.05 -6.44
C ALA A 66 8.30 -0.30 -7.83
N LEU A 67 7.69 -1.47 -7.98
CA LEU A 67 7.01 -1.87 -9.23
C LEU A 67 5.90 -0.90 -9.63
N LEU A 68 5.09 -0.45 -8.67
CA LEU A 68 4.06 0.58 -8.92
C LEU A 68 4.69 1.91 -9.34
N ALA A 69 5.78 2.30 -8.69
CA ALA A 69 6.44 3.58 -8.94
C ALA A 69 7.13 3.67 -10.32
N ILE A 70 7.74 2.57 -10.80
CA ILE A 70 8.40 2.56 -12.11
C ILE A 70 7.42 2.37 -13.29
N ARG A 71 6.17 1.98 -13.04
CA ARG A 71 5.16 1.69 -14.09
C ARG A 71 4.91 2.85 -15.07
N PRO A 72 4.88 4.14 -14.63
CA PRO A 72 4.70 5.27 -15.54
C PRO A 72 5.82 5.47 -16.57
N PHE A 73 6.96 4.79 -16.44
CA PHE A 73 8.16 4.99 -17.24
C PHE A 73 8.45 3.77 -18.15
N PRO A 74 7.83 3.63 -19.34
CA PRO A 74 7.81 2.40 -20.13
C PRO A 74 9.10 2.17 -20.95
N THR A 75 10.30 2.18 -20.32
CA THR A 75 11.57 1.88 -20.94
C THR A 75 11.90 0.38 -20.94
N ALA A 76 12.91 -0.05 -21.73
CA ALA A 76 13.37 -1.44 -21.73
C ALA A 76 13.95 -1.85 -20.37
N SER A 77 14.72 -0.98 -19.72
CA SER A 77 15.28 -1.19 -18.38
C SER A 77 14.18 -1.34 -17.32
N VAL A 78 13.15 -0.53 -17.39
CA VAL A 78 11.98 -0.64 -16.48
C VAL A 78 11.25 -1.97 -16.69
N ARG A 79 11.02 -2.39 -17.93
CA ARG A 79 10.39 -3.69 -18.20
C ARG A 79 11.22 -4.84 -17.65
N HIS A 80 12.53 -4.83 -17.89
CA HIS A 80 13.43 -5.86 -17.36
C HIS A 80 13.44 -5.90 -15.83
N ALA A 81 13.51 -4.74 -15.16
CA ALA A 81 13.43 -4.65 -13.71
C ALA A 81 12.09 -5.16 -13.18
N ALA A 82 11.00 -4.83 -13.87
CA ALA A 82 9.66 -5.30 -13.49
C ALA A 82 9.54 -6.82 -13.62
N ASP A 83 10.04 -7.43 -14.71
CA ASP A 83 10.01 -8.89 -14.88
C ASP A 83 10.69 -9.61 -13.71
N ARG A 84 11.87 -9.19 -13.33
CA ARG A 84 12.60 -9.73 -12.17
C ARG A 84 11.85 -9.51 -10.84
N GLY A 85 11.28 -8.32 -10.65
CA GLY A 85 10.52 -8.00 -9.44
C GLY A 85 9.28 -8.87 -9.28
N PHE A 86 8.54 -9.11 -10.38
CA PHE A 86 7.37 -10.00 -10.38
C PHE A 86 7.74 -11.47 -10.22
N GLU A 87 8.86 -11.91 -10.78
CA GLU A 87 9.38 -13.26 -10.54
C GLU A 87 9.62 -13.46 -9.05
N TRP A 88 10.36 -12.57 -8.40
CA TRP A 88 10.62 -12.63 -6.97
C TRP A 88 9.33 -12.56 -6.13
N LEU A 89 8.40 -11.64 -6.42
CA LEU A 89 7.10 -11.57 -5.73
C LEU A 89 6.28 -12.86 -5.93
N SER A 90 6.40 -13.49 -7.08
CA SER A 90 5.68 -14.74 -7.36
C SER A 90 6.20 -15.90 -6.53
N GLU A 91 7.46 -15.87 -6.12
CA GLU A 91 8.09 -16.89 -5.26
C GLU A 91 7.95 -16.59 -3.76
N LEU A 92 7.88 -15.32 -3.37
CA LEU A 92 7.77 -14.90 -1.97
C LEU A 92 6.48 -15.43 -1.33
N ARG A 93 6.58 -16.33 -0.37
CA ARG A 93 5.46 -16.95 0.35
C ARG A 93 5.45 -16.55 1.83
N GLY A 94 4.24 -16.40 2.39
CA GLY A 94 4.06 -16.38 3.83
C GLY A 94 4.24 -17.79 4.41
N LEU A 95 4.71 -17.87 5.65
CA LEU A 95 4.91 -19.17 6.35
C LEU A 95 3.66 -20.04 6.34
N GLU A 96 2.49 -19.42 6.50
CA GLU A 96 1.18 -20.08 6.51
C GLU A 96 0.82 -20.74 5.17
N SER A 97 1.54 -20.45 4.08
CA SER A 97 1.33 -21.14 2.81
C SER A 97 1.87 -22.58 2.81
N HIS A 98 2.72 -22.93 3.77
CA HIS A 98 3.26 -24.26 3.92
C HIS A 98 2.37 -25.13 4.82
N TRP A 99 2.03 -26.36 4.42
CA TRP A 99 1.08 -27.24 5.09
C TRP A 99 1.40 -27.51 6.58
N LEU A 100 2.67 -27.66 6.95
CA LEU A 100 3.11 -27.83 8.34
C LEU A 100 2.75 -26.65 9.23
N TRP A 101 2.92 -25.43 8.71
CA TRP A 101 2.57 -24.20 9.44
C TRP A 101 1.05 -24.03 9.51
N GLN A 102 0.29 -24.39 8.44
CA GLN A 102 -1.18 -24.40 8.50
C GLN A 102 -1.68 -25.34 9.59
N TRP A 103 -1.07 -26.52 9.71
CA TRP A 103 -1.37 -27.48 10.77
C TRP A 103 -1.06 -26.92 12.16
N LYS A 104 0.12 -26.32 12.32
CA LYS A 104 0.53 -25.67 13.58
C LYS A 104 -0.45 -24.58 13.99
N PHE A 105 -0.78 -23.66 13.09
CA PHE A 105 -1.73 -22.56 13.37
C PHE A 105 -3.12 -23.06 13.71
N ARG A 106 -3.62 -24.10 13.03
CA ARG A 106 -4.94 -24.67 13.31
C ARG A 106 -5.02 -25.39 14.66
N LEU A 107 -3.99 -26.09 15.07
CA LEU A 107 -4.00 -26.94 16.25
C LEU A 107 -3.50 -26.26 17.51
N PHE A 108 -2.46 -25.44 17.39
CA PHE A 108 -1.72 -24.94 18.54
C PHE A 108 -1.85 -23.44 18.76
N ASP A 109 -2.10 -22.67 17.71
CA ASP A 109 -2.12 -21.20 17.80
C ASP A 109 -3.57 -20.66 17.82
N LYS A 110 -4.28 -20.96 18.94
CA LYS A 110 -5.64 -20.46 19.16
C LYS A 110 -5.67 -18.97 19.59
N GLN A 111 -4.53 -18.37 19.79
CA GLN A 111 -4.40 -17.01 20.29
C GLN A 111 -4.66 -15.95 19.21
N VAL A 112 -4.54 -16.35 17.95
CA VAL A 112 -4.73 -15.47 16.79
C VAL A 112 -5.81 -16.07 15.89
N ARG A 113 -6.83 -15.27 15.59
CA ARG A 113 -7.94 -15.72 14.75
C ARG A 113 -7.69 -15.35 13.30
N PHE A 114 -7.28 -16.31 12.49
CA PHE A 114 -7.22 -16.20 11.04
C PHE A 114 -7.29 -17.58 10.38
N ASP A 115 -7.69 -17.63 9.11
CA ASP A 115 -7.68 -18.84 8.32
C ASP A 115 -6.29 -19.00 7.65
N PRO A 116 -5.43 -19.94 8.11
CA PRO A 116 -4.10 -20.12 7.56
C PRO A 116 -4.08 -20.68 6.13
N SER A 117 -5.22 -21.09 5.58
CA SER A 117 -5.32 -21.49 4.17
C SER A 117 -5.37 -20.28 3.22
N LYS A 118 -5.68 -19.09 3.75
CA LYS A 118 -5.71 -17.83 3.01
C LYS A 118 -4.42 -17.08 3.23
N SER A 119 -3.56 -17.07 2.21
CA SER A 119 -2.24 -16.45 2.29
C SER A 119 -2.06 -15.35 1.27
N GLY A 120 -1.30 -14.33 1.65
CA GLY A 120 -0.93 -13.19 0.81
C GLY A 120 0.58 -13.08 0.66
N TRP A 121 1.10 -11.88 0.92
CA TRP A 121 2.53 -11.57 0.89
C TRP A 121 3.02 -11.11 2.26
N PRO A 122 4.18 -11.63 2.71
CA PRO A 122 4.84 -11.18 3.92
C PRO A 122 5.63 -9.89 3.70
N TRP A 123 6.01 -9.21 4.79
CA TRP A 123 6.95 -8.10 4.75
C TRP A 123 8.33 -8.56 4.26
N VAL A 124 8.81 -9.65 4.84
CA VAL A 124 10.13 -10.23 4.55
C VAL A 124 10.00 -11.75 4.45
N PRO A 125 10.93 -12.45 3.76
CA PRO A 125 10.94 -13.91 3.70
C PRO A 125 10.88 -14.55 5.08
N ALA A 126 10.30 -15.74 5.16
CA ALA A 126 10.14 -16.52 6.40
C ALA A 126 9.29 -15.86 7.50
N THR A 127 8.38 -14.95 7.14
CA THR A 127 7.34 -14.41 8.04
C THR A 127 5.95 -14.69 7.48
N VAL A 128 4.91 -14.41 8.27
CA VAL A 128 3.51 -14.56 7.84
C VAL A 128 3.06 -13.40 6.93
N SER A 129 1.96 -13.60 6.19
CA SER A 129 1.36 -12.55 5.36
C SER A 129 0.78 -11.42 6.21
N TRP A 130 0.90 -10.19 5.69
CA TRP A 130 0.41 -8.96 6.31
C TRP A 130 -0.43 -8.16 5.32
N VAL A 131 -1.26 -7.23 5.85
CA VAL A 131 -2.20 -6.44 5.04
C VAL A 131 -1.47 -5.56 4.01
N ALA A 132 -0.52 -4.73 4.43
CA ALA A 132 0.14 -3.80 3.52
C ALA A 132 0.92 -4.48 2.37
N PRO A 133 1.85 -5.43 2.60
CA PRO A 133 2.55 -6.09 1.50
C PRO A 133 1.60 -6.88 0.59
N THR A 134 0.51 -7.43 1.14
CA THR A 134 -0.51 -8.12 0.35
C THR A 134 -1.29 -7.15 -0.53
N ALA A 135 -1.76 -6.04 0.02
CA ALA A 135 -2.49 -5.01 -0.72
C ALA A 135 -1.66 -4.44 -1.87
N PHE A 136 -0.39 -4.05 -1.60
CA PHE A 136 0.49 -3.50 -2.61
C PHE A 136 0.89 -4.50 -3.70
N SER A 137 1.07 -5.78 -3.35
CA SER A 137 1.32 -6.83 -4.34
C SER A 137 0.11 -7.02 -5.26
N ILE A 138 -1.13 -7.05 -4.73
CA ILE A 138 -2.36 -7.10 -5.54
C ILE A 138 -2.41 -5.91 -6.49
N LEU A 139 -2.15 -4.69 -6.00
CA LEU A 139 -2.13 -3.47 -6.81
C LEU A 139 -1.07 -3.55 -7.91
N ALA A 140 0.15 -3.98 -7.59
CA ALA A 140 1.23 -4.11 -8.57
C ALA A 140 0.87 -5.09 -9.70
N PHE A 141 0.40 -6.30 -9.37
CA PHE A 141 -0.04 -7.26 -10.38
C PHE A 141 -1.17 -6.71 -11.27
N ARG A 142 -2.13 -5.98 -10.68
CA ARG A 142 -3.24 -5.35 -11.40
C ARG A 142 -2.77 -4.25 -12.35
N VAL A 143 -2.01 -3.28 -11.85
CA VAL A 143 -1.55 -2.11 -12.63
C VAL A 143 -0.64 -2.52 -13.80
N TRP A 144 0.13 -3.59 -13.62
CA TRP A 144 0.97 -4.16 -14.67
C TRP A 144 0.24 -5.18 -15.56
N ARG A 145 -1.04 -5.46 -15.32
CA ARG A 145 -1.85 -6.48 -16.02
C ARG A 145 -1.19 -7.87 -16.00
N ARG A 146 -0.48 -8.18 -14.92
CA ARG A 146 0.18 -9.47 -14.72
C ARG A 146 -0.79 -10.46 -14.07
N LYS A 147 -1.01 -11.61 -14.70
CA LYS A 147 -1.79 -12.69 -14.10
C LYS A 147 -0.97 -13.41 -13.03
N SER A 148 -1.60 -13.69 -11.90
CA SER A 148 -1.01 -14.50 -10.83
C SER A 148 -2.11 -15.34 -10.19
N SER A 149 -1.83 -16.65 -10.02
CA SER A 149 -2.70 -17.55 -9.26
C SER A 149 -2.83 -17.18 -7.78
N ARG A 150 -1.95 -16.31 -7.27
CA ARG A 150 -1.93 -15.87 -5.88
C ARG A 150 -2.88 -14.71 -5.60
N THR A 151 -3.30 -13.97 -6.61
CA THR A 151 -4.16 -12.78 -6.39
C THR A 151 -5.50 -13.14 -5.74
N GLY A 152 -6.14 -14.24 -6.16
CA GLY A 152 -7.39 -14.72 -5.54
C GLY A 152 -7.23 -15.07 -4.05
N PRO A 153 -6.31 -15.98 -3.68
CA PRO A 153 -5.99 -16.28 -2.27
C PRO A 153 -5.63 -15.02 -1.45
N ALA A 154 -4.90 -14.08 -2.03
CA ALA A 154 -4.52 -12.85 -1.36
C ALA A 154 -5.71 -11.91 -1.08
N ILE A 155 -6.66 -11.79 -2.01
CA ILE A 155 -7.92 -11.09 -1.79
C ILE A 155 -8.71 -11.79 -0.66
N ALA A 156 -8.80 -13.12 -0.68
CA ALA A 156 -9.45 -13.89 0.37
C ALA A 156 -8.77 -13.69 1.74
N MET A 157 -7.43 -13.56 1.76
CA MET A 157 -6.68 -13.25 2.97
C MET A 157 -7.03 -11.84 3.50
N LEU A 158 -7.07 -10.82 2.66
CA LEU A 158 -7.46 -9.47 3.11
C LEU A 158 -8.87 -9.49 3.71
N LEU A 159 -9.83 -10.15 3.07
CA LEU A 159 -11.20 -10.25 3.57
C LEU A 159 -11.29 -11.01 4.91
N ASP A 160 -10.48 -12.05 5.09
CA ASP A 160 -10.38 -12.82 6.35
C ASP A 160 -9.80 -12.00 7.51
N ARG A 161 -8.90 -11.05 7.22
CA ARG A 161 -8.22 -10.22 8.21
C ARG A 161 -8.94 -8.92 8.56
N ALA A 162 -10.12 -8.69 7.96
CA ALA A 162 -10.92 -7.52 8.28
C ALA A 162 -11.38 -7.53 9.74
N CYS A 163 -11.37 -6.37 10.39
CA CYS A 163 -11.90 -6.20 11.72
C CYS A 163 -13.42 -6.37 11.72
N PRO A 164 -14.03 -6.92 12.78
CA PRO A 164 -15.48 -7.17 12.83
C PRO A 164 -16.35 -5.93 12.61
N GLN A 165 -15.87 -4.79 13.08
CA GLN A 165 -16.53 -3.48 12.91
C GLN A 165 -16.28 -2.82 11.56
N GLY A 166 -15.46 -3.42 10.71
CA GLY A 166 -14.95 -2.86 9.45
C GLY A 166 -13.53 -2.33 9.55
N GLY A 167 -12.87 -2.17 8.41
CA GLY A 167 -11.46 -1.76 8.33
C GLY A 167 -10.46 -2.87 8.60
N TRP A 168 -9.19 -2.51 8.60
CA TRP A 168 -8.05 -3.42 8.80
C TRP A 168 -7.01 -2.80 9.72
N ASN A 169 -6.35 -3.64 10.51
CA ASN A 169 -5.07 -3.33 11.12
C ASN A 169 -3.92 -3.98 10.33
N ALA A 170 -2.72 -4.03 10.90
CA ALA A 170 -1.53 -4.52 10.20
C ALA A 170 -1.65 -5.98 9.72
N GLY A 171 -2.32 -6.86 10.48
CA GLY A 171 -2.35 -8.29 10.14
C GLY A 171 -3.51 -9.10 10.67
N ASN A 172 -3.85 -9.00 11.93
CA ASN A 172 -4.87 -9.83 12.57
C ASN A 172 -5.96 -8.97 13.20
N SER A 173 -7.22 -9.40 13.05
CA SER A 173 -8.37 -8.70 13.62
C SER A 173 -8.66 -9.09 15.06
N VAL A 174 -8.20 -10.26 15.51
CA VAL A 174 -8.40 -10.76 16.87
C VAL A 174 -7.12 -11.42 17.37
N VAL A 175 -6.66 -11.01 18.55
CA VAL A 175 -5.47 -11.58 19.21
C VAL A 175 -5.79 -11.83 20.68
N PHE A 176 -5.49 -13.01 21.20
CA PHE A 176 -5.84 -13.46 22.56
C PHE A 176 -7.33 -13.31 22.91
N GLY A 177 -8.23 -13.47 21.92
CA GLY A 177 -9.67 -13.31 22.10
C GLY A 177 -10.15 -11.85 22.16
N VAL A 178 -9.24 -10.88 22.03
CA VAL A 178 -9.56 -9.44 22.00
C VAL A 178 -9.63 -8.97 20.55
N GLU A 179 -10.73 -8.32 20.19
CA GLU A 179 -10.86 -7.64 18.90
C GLU A 179 -9.93 -6.42 18.86
N LEU A 180 -9.19 -6.29 17.77
CA LEU A 180 -8.29 -5.17 17.55
C LEU A 180 -8.96 -4.09 16.73
N ASP A 181 -8.67 -2.84 17.06
CA ASP A 181 -9.15 -1.70 16.29
C ASP A 181 -8.49 -1.62 14.90
N PRO A 182 -9.24 -1.20 13.87
CA PRO A 182 -8.66 -0.93 12.58
C PRO A 182 -7.75 0.30 12.61
N HIS A 183 -6.73 0.30 11.75
CA HIS A 183 -5.87 1.45 11.52
C HIS A 183 -6.24 2.13 10.20
N PRO A 184 -6.32 3.47 10.15
CA PRO A 184 -6.70 4.18 8.93
C PRO A 184 -5.82 3.83 7.71
N ASP A 185 -4.50 3.74 7.91
CA ASP A 185 -3.55 3.49 6.82
C ASP A 185 -3.75 2.10 6.20
N PHE A 186 -3.79 1.05 7.03
CA PHE A 186 -4.00 -0.32 6.55
C PHE A 186 -5.40 -0.52 5.97
N THR A 187 -6.39 0.17 6.53
CA THR A 187 -7.75 0.20 5.99
C THR A 187 -7.77 0.81 4.59
N ALA A 188 -7.12 1.95 4.40
CA ALA A 188 -7.03 2.60 3.10
C ALA A 188 -6.29 1.75 2.07
N MET A 189 -5.14 1.14 2.44
CA MET A 189 -4.37 0.25 1.57
C MET A 189 -5.17 -0.98 1.14
N ALA A 190 -5.90 -1.61 2.08
CA ALA A 190 -6.76 -2.75 1.78
C ALA A 190 -7.92 -2.37 0.84
N LEU A 191 -8.57 -1.23 1.08
CA LEU A 191 -9.65 -0.72 0.23
C LEU A 191 -9.19 -0.44 -1.19
N LEU A 192 -8.01 0.18 -1.39
CA LEU A 192 -7.40 0.38 -2.71
C LEU A 192 -7.18 -0.96 -3.44
N ALA A 193 -6.69 -1.98 -2.74
CA ALA A 193 -6.50 -3.31 -3.30
C ALA A 193 -7.81 -4.01 -3.65
N LEU A 194 -8.86 -3.83 -2.84
CA LEU A 194 -10.17 -4.50 -3.00
C LEU A 194 -11.14 -3.75 -3.93
N ARG A 195 -10.78 -2.61 -4.48
CA ARG A 195 -11.66 -1.76 -5.29
C ARG A 195 -12.37 -2.47 -6.44
N ASN A 196 -11.72 -3.39 -7.14
CA ASN A 196 -12.25 -4.01 -8.36
C ASN A 196 -13.10 -5.27 -8.11
N GLY A 197 -13.70 -5.34 -6.95
CA GLY A 197 -14.74 -6.32 -6.69
C GLY A 197 -14.32 -7.38 -5.66
N SER A 198 -15.13 -7.42 -4.64
CA SER A 198 -15.19 -8.51 -3.68
C SER A 198 -16.68 -8.82 -3.53
N PRO A 199 -17.30 -9.51 -4.51
CA PRO A 199 -18.73 -9.83 -4.47
C PRO A 199 -19.11 -10.48 -3.15
N GLY A 200 -20.23 -10.03 -2.56
CA GLY A 200 -20.70 -10.50 -1.26
C GLY A 200 -20.06 -9.82 -0.04
N HIS A 201 -19.17 -8.83 -0.25
CA HIS A 201 -18.48 -8.10 0.84
C HIS A 201 -18.78 -6.60 0.84
N GLU A 202 -19.83 -6.17 0.16
CA GLU A 202 -20.21 -4.76 -0.02
C GLU A 202 -20.47 -4.06 1.32
N VAL A 203 -21.06 -4.79 2.28
CA VAL A 203 -21.32 -4.25 3.63
C VAL A 203 -20.01 -3.98 4.39
N LEU A 204 -19.04 -4.91 4.30
CA LEU A 204 -17.72 -4.73 4.90
C LEU A 204 -17.01 -3.52 4.28
N LEU A 205 -16.98 -3.44 2.96
CA LEU A 205 -16.31 -2.33 2.25
C LEU A 205 -16.94 -0.99 2.61
N ARG A 206 -18.28 -0.92 2.65
CA ARG A 206 -19.00 0.30 3.05
C ARG A 206 -18.66 0.72 4.48
N ARG A 207 -18.75 -0.19 5.46
CA ARG A 207 -18.38 0.10 6.86
C ARG A 207 -16.92 0.59 6.97
N SER A 208 -16.03 0.02 6.18
CA SER A 208 -14.62 0.41 6.18
C SER A 208 -14.39 1.80 5.57
N LEU A 209 -15.16 2.18 4.56
CA LEU A 209 -15.16 3.54 3.98
C LEU A 209 -15.75 4.55 4.98
N ASP A 210 -16.88 4.21 5.61
CA ASP A 210 -17.51 5.05 6.65
C ASP A 210 -16.56 5.25 7.84
N TYR A 211 -15.84 4.19 8.26
CA TYR A 211 -14.80 4.30 9.28
C TYR A 211 -13.72 5.33 8.90
N LEU A 212 -13.20 5.30 7.67
CA LEU A 212 -12.22 6.30 7.23
C LEU A 212 -12.81 7.72 7.22
N GLY A 213 -14.04 7.88 6.74
CA GLY A 213 -14.69 9.18 6.65
C GLY A 213 -14.94 9.84 8.01
N THR A 214 -15.30 9.03 9.03
CA THR A 214 -15.66 9.55 10.36
C THR A 214 -14.49 9.62 11.32
N ARG A 215 -13.62 8.60 11.35
CA ARG A 215 -12.52 8.52 12.34
C ARG A 215 -11.42 9.54 12.10
N LEU A 216 -11.21 9.95 10.84
CA LEU A 216 -10.12 10.86 10.46
C LEU A 216 -10.53 12.35 10.51
N GLU A 217 -11.78 12.68 10.76
CA GLU A 217 -12.19 14.08 10.96
C GLU A 217 -11.44 14.74 12.14
N GLU A 218 -11.10 13.96 13.15
CA GLU A 218 -10.34 14.39 14.33
C GLU A 218 -8.82 14.17 14.20
N SER A 219 -8.36 13.52 13.11
CA SER A 219 -6.95 13.15 12.94
C SER A 219 -6.10 14.33 12.50
N SER A 220 -4.94 14.48 13.15
CA SER A 220 -3.90 15.43 12.75
C SER A 220 -2.74 14.80 11.97
N SER A 221 -2.84 13.52 11.58
CA SER A 221 -1.80 12.81 10.81
C SER A 221 -1.94 13.03 9.31
N PRO A 222 -1.06 13.82 8.64
CA PRO A 222 -1.07 13.95 7.18
C PRO A 222 -0.86 12.63 6.45
N TYR A 223 -0.15 11.67 7.04
CA TYR A 223 0.07 10.34 6.49
C TYR A 223 -1.25 9.56 6.35
N SER A 224 -1.99 9.44 7.45
CA SER A 224 -3.27 8.72 7.46
C SER A 224 -4.33 9.41 6.60
N LEU A 225 -4.39 10.75 6.68
CA LEU A 225 -5.30 11.54 5.84
C LEU A 225 -5.02 11.34 4.35
N ALA A 226 -3.76 11.34 3.91
CA ALA A 226 -3.41 11.15 2.51
C ALA A 226 -3.85 9.77 1.99
N TRP A 227 -3.59 8.71 2.75
CA TRP A 227 -4.06 7.36 2.41
C TRP A 227 -5.58 7.29 2.32
N ALA A 228 -6.28 7.88 3.30
CA ALA A 228 -7.75 7.88 3.32
C ALA A 228 -8.34 8.64 2.14
N VAL A 229 -7.83 9.83 1.81
CA VAL A 229 -8.28 10.62 0.64
C VAL A 229 -8.15 9.81 -0.64
N MET A 230 -7.02 9.13 -0.85
CA MET A 230 -6.81 8.29 -2.02
C MET A 230 -7.80 7.10 -2.07
N ALA A 231 -8.02 6.42 -0.94
CA ALA A 231 -8.93 5.28 -0.87
C ALA A 231 -10.40 5.71 -1.07
N LEU A 232 -10.85 6.75 -0.38
CA LEU A 232 -12.22 7.27 -0.53
C LEU A 232 -12.48 7.77 -1.96
N SER A 233 -11.51 8.47 -2.57
CA SER A 233 -11.58 8.89 -3.96
C SER A 233 -11.68 7.70 -4.92
N ALA A 234 -10.92 6.62 -4.68
CA ALA A 234 -10.97 5.42 -5.49
C ALA A 234 -12.34 4.74 -5.47
N HIS A 235 -13.08 4.86 -4.38
CA HIS A 235 -14.42 4.29 -4.21
C HIS A 235 -15.56 5.30 -4.48
N GLY A 236 -15.26 6.54 -4.86
CA GLY A 236 -16.27 7.59 -5.11
C GLY A 236 -17.06 7.97 -3.86
N HIS A 237 -16.44 7.88 -2.67
CA HIS A 237 -17.11 8.19 -1.40
C HIS A 237 -17.26 9.69 -1.20
N GLN A 238 -18.43 10.15 -0.72
CA GLN A 238 -18.76 11.59 -0.58
C GLN A 238 -17.88 12.35 0.43
N GLY A 239 -17.18 11.67 1.34
CA GLY A 239 -16.29 12.29 2.33
C GLY A 239 -14.93 12.77 1.79
N VAL A 240 -14.63 12.57 0.50
CA VAL A 240 -13.32 12.90 -0.09
C VAL A 240 -12.96 14.37 0.09
N ASP A 241 -13.86 15.29 -0.26
CA ASP A 241 -13.56 16.73 -0.27
C ASP A 241 -13.31 17.26 1.14
N HIS A 242 -14.07 16.78 2.12
CA HIS A 242 -13.89 17.16 3.52
C HIS A 242 -12.49 16.74 4.03
N LEU A 243 -12.09 15.47 3.80
CA LEU A 243 -10.78 14.99 4.22
C LEU A 243 -9.64 15.62 3.42
N LYS A 244 -9.85 15.94 2.13
CA LYS A 244 -8.87 16.68 1.31
C LYS A 244 -8.59 18.05 1.89
N ASN A 245 -9.63 18.81 2.28
CA ASN A 245 -9.49 20.10 2.94
C ASN A 245 -8.77 19.98 4.30
N SER A 246 -9.06 18.94 5.07
CA SER A 246 -8.37 18.65 6.34
C SER A 246 -6.90 18.32 6.13
N LEU A 247 -6.59 17.54 5.09
CA LEU A 247 -5.22 17.22 4.69
C LEU A 247 -4.43 18.46 4.29
N GLU A 248 -5.03 19.37 3.50
CA GLU A 248 -4.39 20.62 3.09
C GLU A 248 -4.02 21.49 4.30
N ARG A 249 -4.96 21.68 5.24
CA ARG A 249 -4.69 22.47 6.46
C ARG A 249 -3.62 21.83 7.32
N CYS A 250 -3.71 20.53 7.53
CA CYS A 250 -2.75 19.79 8.35
C CYS A 250 -1.35 19.76 7.74
N ALA A 251 -1.24 19.59 6.43
CA ALA A 251 0.02 19.60 5.70
C ALA A 251 0.65 20.99 5.69
N ALA A 252 -0.16 22.05 5.50
CA ALA A 252 0.33 23.44 5.53
C ALA A 252 0.91 23.81 6.91
N ALA A 253 0.24 23.40 7.99
CA ALA A 253 0.70 23.68 9.35
C ALA A 253 2.00 22.96 9.74
N LYS A 254 2.35 21.87 9.07
CA LYS A 254 3.49 20.99 9.40
C LYS A 254 4.52 20.88 8.27
N LEU A 255 4.41 21.66 7.20
CA LEU A 255 5.14 21.49 5.94
C LEU A 255 6.65 21.30 6.14
N ASP A 256 7.26 22.09 7.03
CA ASP A 256 8.71 22.08 7.24
C ASP A 256 9.22 20.82 7.97
N ASN A 257 8.35 20.13 8.68
CA ASN A 257 8.69 18.98 9.50
C ASN A 257 8.18 17.66 8.93
N LEU A 258 7.51 17.67 7.76
CA LEU A 258 7.01 16.43 7.18
C LEU A 258 8.14 15.57 6.62
N PRO A 259 8.18 14.26 6.96
CA PRO A 259 9.08 13.30 6.32
C PRO A 259 8.84 13.25 4.79
N HIS A 260 9.89 12.93 4.04
CA HIS A 260 9.87 12.95 2.57
C HIS A 260 8.75 12.08 1.96
N ARG A 261 8.56 10.86 2.47
CA ARG A 261 7.46 9.98 2.06
C ARG A 261 6.07 10.58 2.32
N VAL A 262 5.93 11.33 3.42
CA VAL A 262 4.64 11.96 3.75
C VAL A 262 4.37 13.12 2.80
N LEU A 263 5.37 13.93 2.48
CA LEU A 263 5.25 14.96 1.44
C LEU A 263 4.78 14.37 0.11
N ALA A 264 5.41 13.29 -0.33
CA ALA A 264 5.03 12.62 -1.56
C ALA A 264 3.58 12.06 -1.53
N LEU A 265 3.18 11.42 -0.43
CA LEU A 265 1.80 10.95 -0.25
C LEU A 265 0.78 12.09 -0.27
N VAL A 266 1.07 13.20 0.42
CA VAL A 266 0.21 14.39 0.41
C VAL A 266 0.09 14.96 -1.00
N ALA A 267 1.19 15.04 -1.76
CA ALA A 267 1.16 15.52 -3.14
C ALA A 267 0.28 14.64 -4.05
N LEU A 268 0.33 13.30 -3.86
CA LEU A 268 -0.52 12.34 -4.58
C LEU A 268 -2.00 12.45 -4.21
N ALA A 269 -2.30 12.65 -2.91
CA ALA A 269 -3.66 12.78 -2.42
C ALA A 269 -4.30 14.13 -2.81
N LEU A 270 -3.49 15.18 -2.97
CA LEU A 270 -3.94 16.53 -3.35
C LEU A 270 -3.96 16.77 -4.87
N GLU A 271 -3.79 15.74 -5.70
CA GLU A 271 -4.10 15.86 -7.14
C GLU A 271 -5.57 16.22 -7.35
N ASP A 272 -5.91 16.78 -8.52
CA ASP A 272 -7.30 17.10 -8.88
C ASP A 272 -8.17 15.85 -8.74
N VAL A 273 -7.70 14.74 -9.32
CA VAL A 273 -8.19 13.40 -9.00
C VAL A 273 -7.11 12.69 -8.17
N PRO A 274 -7.34 12.45 -6.88
CA PRO A 274 -6.36 11.78 -6.01
C PRO A 274 -5.86 10.47 -6.58
N TYR A 275 -4.56 10.19 -6.45
CA TYR A 275 -3.91 9.02 -7.03
C TYR A 275 -4.51 7.71 -6.49
N ARG A 276 -4.90 6.80 -7.40
CA ARG A 276 -5.69 5.61 -7.06
C ARG A 276 -4.93 4.30 -7.26
N PHE A 277 -3.65 4.34 -7.61
CA PHE A 277 -2.88 3.14 -8.00
C PHE A 277 -3.59 2.34 -9.10
N GLU A 278 -4.03 3.04 -10.13
CA GLU A 278 -4.70 2.48 -11.30
C GLU A 278 -3.85 2.61 -12.55
N GLU A 279 -4.29 1.91 -13.60
CA GLU A 279 -3.72 2.16 -14.91
C GLU A 279 -4.03 3.59 -15.34
N PRO A 280 -3.08 4.27 -16.01
CA PRO A 280 -3.41 5.52 -16.67
C PRO A 280 -4.57 5.30 -17.62
N SER A 281 -5.59 6.14 -17.55
CA SER A 281 -6.66 6.21 -18.54
C SER A 281 -6.02 6.38 -19.91
N ARG A 282 -6.41 5.55 -20.88
CA ARG A 282 -5.96 5.67 -22.26
C ARG A 282 -6.51 6.94 -22.88
#